data_49a4c7fba5f9e644bd8fe48a2be5ce0d
#
_entry.id   49a4c7fba5f9e644bd8fe48a2be5ce0d
#
_cell.length_a   1.000
_cell.length_b   1.000
_cell.length_c   1.000
_cell.angle_alpha   90.00
_cell.angle_beta   90.00
_cell.angle_gamma   90.00
#
_symmetry.space_group_name_H-M   'P 1'
#
loop_
_entity.id
_entity.type
_entity.pdbx_description
1 polymer ?
#
loop_
_entity_poly.entity_id
_entity_poly.type
_entity_poly.pdbx_seq_one_letter_code
_entity_poly.pdbx_strand_id
1 'polypeptide(L)'
;MALSFWHARWGYFLALIFTMSLPWVLAAFRWRWLAAVILLISLWPVAAEWEGMLYPRGEAFQARIEKMADAIALREAALAIQKLPEGGVLAPWWFCPVIVWWSGKPCIGGSSHQSLPGIVDSCRLYLSTDDDAAREILLKRQVRYVFAYEPERVVSNSEQILGEKSNGGTLAERLYKNSPPPWLEPLFQNRFFRVYRVAD
;
A
#
# COMPACT_ATOMS: atom_id res chain seq x y z
N MET A 1 4.20 8.35 27.58
CA MET A 1 3.95 6.90 27.68
C MET A 1 2.51 6.51 27.29
N ALA A 2 1.44 7.09 27.81
CA ALA A 2 0.06 6.70 27.46
C ALA A 2 -0.23 6.71 25.94
N LEU A 3 0.22 7.72 25.20
CA LEU A 3 0.04 7.82 23.74
C LEU A 3 0.76 6.72 22.95
N SER A 4 1.92 6.25 23.43
CA SER A 4 2.68 5.18 22.76
C SER A 4 2.01 3.82 22.89
N PHE A 5 1.27 3.59 23.97
CA PHE A 5 0.45 2.37 24.14
C PHE A 5 -0.84 2.43 23.33
N TRP A 6 -1.37 3.63 23.07
CA TRP A 6 -2.61 3.80 22.31
C TRP A 6 -2.40 3.69 20.79
N HIS A 7 -1.24 4.14 20.30
CA HIS A 7 -0.91 4.08 18.88
C HIS A 7 0.49 3.54 18.64
N ALA A 8 0.59 2.38 18.00
CA ALA A 8 1.87 1.75 17.65
C ALA A 8 2.84 2.70 16.90
N ARG A 9 2.31 3.68 16.15
CA ARG A 9 3.11 4.70 15.46
C ARG A 9 3.98 5.56 16.39
N TRP A 10 3.57 5.76 17.64
CA TRP A 10 4.34 6.51 18.61
C TRP A 10 5.43 5.69 19.29
N GLY A 11 5.42 4.36 19.08
CA GLY A 11 6.45 3.47 19.59
C GLY A 11 7.85 3.85 19.13
N TYR A 12 8.01 4.37 17.91
CA TYR A 12 9.30 4.84 17.40
C TYR A 12 9.86 6.02 18.21
N PHE A 13 9.03 6.97 18.61
CA PHE A 13 9.43 8.09 19.45
C PHE A 13 9.83 7.62 20.85
N LEU A 14 9.09 6.67 21.40
CA LEU A 14 9.44 6.07 22.70
C LEU A 14 10.78 5.33 22.60
N ALA A 15 11.00 4.55 21.56
CA ALA A 15 12.26 3.85 21.30
C ALA A 15 13.44 4.84 21.17
N LEU A 16 13.23 5.95 20.45
CA LEU A 16 14.25 7.00 20.31
C LEU A 16 14.61 7.62 21.66
N ILE A 17 13.60 8.03 22.45
CA ILE A 17 13.80 8.60 23.79
C ILE A 17 14.52 7.60 24.70
N PHE A 18 14.11 6.33 24.67
CA PHE A 18 14.74 5.26 25.43
C PHE A 18 16.22 5.09 25.02
N THR A 19 16.51 5.05 23.72
CA THR A 19 17.88 4.93 23.20
C THR A 19 18.76 6.10 23.62
N MET A 20 18.22 7.32 23.57
CA MET A 20 18.95 8.54 23.99
C MET A 20 19.21 8.56 25.50
N SER A 21 18.29 8.03 26.33
CA SER A 21 18.43 7.99 27.77
C SER A 21 19.29 6.80 28.27
N LEU A 22 19.49 5.77 27.43
CA LEU A 22 20.19 4.54 27.79
C LEU A 22 21.60 4.78 28.37
N PRO A 23 22.47 5.65 27.80
CA PRO A 23 23.79 5.92 28.36
C PRO A 23 23.73 6.46 29.80
N TRP A 24 22.77 7.33 30.10
CA TRP A 24 22.56 7.89 31.43
C TRP A 24 22.11 6.83 32.43
N VAL A 25 21.17 5.98 32.00
CA VAL A 25 20.67 4.87 32.80
C VAL A 25 21.81 3.90 33.10
N LEU A 26 22.61 3.52 32.11
CA LEU A 26 23.76 2.63 32.28
C LEU A 26 24.84 3.22 33.18
N ALA A 27 25.09 4.52 33.07
CA ALA A 27 26.06 5.22 33.93
C ALA A 27 25.64 5.28 35.42
N ALA A 28 24.33 5.29 35.69
CA ALA A 28 23.77 5.30 37.05
C ALA A 28 23.92 3.92 37.75
N PHE A 29 24.15 2.83 37.00
CA PHE A 29 24.31 1.51 37.58
C PHE A 29 25.67 1.35 38.27
N ARG A 30 25.68 1.07 39.56
CA ARG A 30 26.88 0.80 40.33
C ARG A 30 27.67 -0.42 39.80
N TRP A 31 26.94 -1.42 39.28
CA TRP A 31 27.47 -2.68 38.77
C TRP A 31 27.40 -2.70 37.23
N ARG A 32 28.42 -2.21 36.60
CA ARG A 32 28.53 -2.07 35.11
C ARG A 32 28.31 -3.40 34.37
N TRP A 33 28.78 -4.51 34.96
CA TRP A 33 28.57 -5.84 34.38
C TRP A 33 27.08 -6.25 34.38
N LEU A 34 26.31 -5.91 35.41
CA LEU A 34 24.87 -6.17 35.47
C LEU A 34 24.12 -5.36 34.42
N ALA A 35 24.50 -4.11 34.23
CA ALA A 35 23.97 -3.26 33.17
C ALA A 35 24.25 -3.85 31.77
N ALA A 36 25.46 -4.39 31.55
CA ALA A 36 25.82 -5.06 30.30
C ALA A 36 24.99 -6.32 30.06
N VAL A 37 24.76 -7.15 31.10
CA VAL A 37 23.92 -8.35 31.01
C VAL A 37 22.48 -7.98 30.68
N ILE A 38 21.89 -6.99 31.36
CA ILE A 38 20.54 -6.52 31.08
C ILE A 38 20.44 -6.02 29.65
N LEU A 39 21.42 -5.25 29.16
CA LEU A 39 21.44 -4.77 27.80
C LEU A 39 21.49 -5.92 26.79
N LEU A 40 22.35 -6.91 26.99
CA LEU A 40 22.47 -8.07 26.10
C LEU A 40 21.16 -8.88 26.05
N ILE A 41 20.52 -9.09 27.22
CA ILE A 41 19.22 -9.76 27.27
C ILE A 41 18.16 -8.94 26.53
N SER A 42 18.16 -7.62 26.70
CA SER A 42 17.21 -6.72 26.02
C SER A 42 17.42 -6.64 24.52
N LEU A 43 18.64 -6.87 24.03
CA LEU A 43 18.93 -6.89 22.59
C LEU A 43 18.59 -8.23 21.93
N TRP A 44 18.42 -9.30 22.69
CA TRP A 44 18.11 -10.62 22.15
C TRP A 44 16.83 -10.66 21.27
N PRO A 45 15.69 -10.11 21.73
CA PRO A 45 14.48 -10.07 20.90
C PRO A 45 14.69 -9.30 19.60
N VAL A 46 15.46 -8.20 19.65
CA VAL A 46 15.81 -7.40 18.48
C VAL A 46 16.66 -8.19 17.49
N ALA A 47 17.67 -8.92 17.99
CA ALA A 47 18.51 -9.77 17.17
C ALA A 47 17.73 -10.91 16.52
N ALA A 48 16.83 -11.54 17.26
CA ALA A 48 15.97 -12.60 16.74
C ALA A 48 15.00 -12.09 15.67
N GLU A 49 14.42 -10.91 15.87
CA GLU A 49 13.56 -10.25 14.86
C GLU A 49 14.35 -9.93 13.58
N TRP A 50 15.56 -9.40 13.73
CA TRP A 50 16.43 -9.11 12.60
C TRP A 50 16.87 -10.37 11.86
N GLU A 51 17.15 -11.46 12.57
CA GLU A 51 17.44 -12.75 11.94
C GLU A 51 16.26 -13.20 11.06
N GLY A 52 15.04 -13.14 11.59
CA GLY A 52 13.83 -13.47 10.84
C GLY A 52 13.61 -12.56 9.61
N MET A 53 13.92 -11.28 9.74
CA MET A 53 13.81 -10.32 8.63
C MET A 53 14.91 -10.51 7.56
N LEU A 54 16.15 -10.75 7.96
CA LEU A 54 17.29 -10.88 7.05
C LEU A 54 17.35 -12.28 6.41
N TYR A 55 16.99 -13.31 7.17
CA TYR A 55 17.09 -14.72 6.76
C TYR A 55 15.73 -15.42 6.92
N PRO A 56 14.66 -14.96 6.24
CA PRO A 56 13.34 -15.59 6.34
C PRO A 56 13.42 -17.04 5.89
N ARG A 57 12.71 -17.94 6.57
CA ARG A 57 12.65 -19.38 6.28
C ARG A 57 11.19 -19.82 6.15
N GLY A 58 10.95 -20.94 5.46
CA GLY A 58 9.62 -21.51 5.32
C GLY A 58 8.60 -20.54 4.71
N GLU A 59 7.46 -20.36 5.35
CA GLU A 59 6.35 -19.51 4.89
C GLU A 59 6.75 -18.04 4.77
N ALA A 60 7.57 -17.52 5.69
CA ALA A 60 8.05 -16.14 5.64
C ALA A 60 8.93 -15.87 4.41
N PHE A 61 9.70 -16.86 3.97
CA PHE A 61 10.49 -16.79 2.74
C PHE A 61 9.58 -16.77 1.50
N GLN A 62 8.57 -17.62 1.45
CA GLN A 62 7.60 -17.66 0.34
C GLN A 62 6.81 -16.34 0.26
N ALA A 63 6.32 -15.83 1.39
CA ALA A 63 5.64 -14.54 1.45
C ALA A 63 6.54 -13.37 0.98
N ARG A 64 7.84 -13.45 1.25
CA ARG A 64 8.80 -12.45 0.75
C ARG A 64 8.98 -12.53 -0.77
N ILE A 65 9.08 -13.75 -1.32
CA ILE A 65 9.16 -13.96 -2.78
C ILE A 65 7.91 -13.41 -3.47
N GLU A 66 6.72 -13.71 -2.93
CA GLU A 66 5.46 -13.19 -3.47
C GLU A 66 5.39 -11.66 -3.44
N LYS A 67 5.77 -11.04 -2.32
CA LYS A 67 5.86 -9.58 -2.23
C LYS A 67 6.85 -8.97 -3.22
N MET A 68 7.98 -9.63 -3.46
CA MET A 68 8.94 -9.18 -4.46
C MET A 68 8.38 -9.32 -5.88
N ALA A 69 7.72 -10.43 -6.19
CA ALA A 69 7.07 -10.64 -7.48
C ALA A 69 5.97 -9.59 -7.75
N ASP A 70 5.16 -9.29 -6.73
CA ASP A 70 4.12 -8.24 -6.78
C ASP A 70 4.75 -6.85 -7.02
N ALA A 71 5.84 -6.52 -6.33
CA ALA A 71 6.55 -5.25 -6.51
C ALA A 71 7.18 -5.10 -7.90
N ILE A 72 7.74 -6.18 -8.45
CA ILE A 72 8.28 -6.20 -9.82
C ILE A 72 7.16 -6.01 -10.83
N ALA A 73 6.05 -6.74 -10.67
CA ALA A 73 4.90 -6.64 -11.55
C ALA A 73 4.25 -5.24 -11.51
N LEU A 74 4.19 -4.61 -10.33
CA LEU A 74 3.72 -3.23 -10.20
C LEU A 74 4.63 -2.24 -10.93
N ARG A 75 5.95 -2.41 -10.81
CA ARG A 75 6.92 -1.59 -11.54
C ARG A 75 6.74 -1.72 -13.04
N GLU A 76 6.59 -2.94 -13.56
CA GLU A 76 6.34 -3.18 -15.00
C GLU A 76 5.07 -2.49 -15.47
N ALA A 77 3.97 -2.62 -14.71
CA ALA A 77 2.70 -1.98 -15.02
C ALA A 77 2.81 -0.44 -15.00
N ALA A 78 3.54 0.13 -14.05
CA ALA A 78 3.77 1.57 -13.99
C ALA A 78 4.65 2.08 -15.14
N LEU A 79 5.69 1.35 -15.52
CA LEU A 79 6.55 1.68 -16.66
C LEU A 79 5.81 1.58 -17.99
N ALA A 80 4.81 0.71 -18.11
CA ALA A 80 4.01 0.57 -19.33
C ALA A 80 3.27 1.87 -19.71
N ILE A 81 2.92 2.70 -18.71
CA ILE A 81 2.26 3.99 -18.96
C ILE A 81 3.21 5.19 -18.98
N GLN A 82 4.48 5.02 -18.64
CA GLN A 82 5.45 6.11 -18.48
C GLN A 82 5.55 7.01 -19.74
N LYS A 83 5.64 6.39 -20.91
CA LYS A 83 5.82 7.09 -22.19
C LYS A 83 4.51 7.48 -22.88
N LEU A 84 3.38 7.15 -22.28
CA LEU A 84 2.06 7.46 -22.81
C LEU A 84 1.66 8.91 -22.49
N PRO A 85 0.61 9.45 -23.14
CA PRO A 85 0.13 10.80 -22.87
C PRO A 85 -0.09 11.11 -21.40
N GLU A 86 0.05 12.37 -21.01
CA GLU A 86 -0.20 12.82 -19.65
C GLU A 86 -1.65 12.57 -19.23
N GLY A 87 -1.87 12.31 -17.92
CA GLY A 87 -3.18 12.07 -17.36
C GLY A 87 -3.10 11.46 -15.97
N GLY A 88 -4.17 11.60 -15.20
CA GLY A 88 -4.29 11.06 -13.86
C GLY A 88 -4.33 9.52 -13.87
N VAL A 89 -3.81 8.93 -12.79
CA VAL A 89 -3.86 7.49 -12.56
C VAL A 89 -4.80 7.20 -11.38
N LEU A 90 -5.70 6.25 -11.56
CA LEU A 90 -6.47 5.66 -10.48
C LEU A 90 -5.94 4.25 -10.21
N ALA A 91 -5.57 4.04 -8.97
CA ALA A 91 -5.07 2.76 -8.48
C ALA A 91 -5.49 2.57 -7.01
N PRO A 92 -5.41 1.36 -6.46
CA PRO A 92 -5.49 1.18 -5.02
C PRO A 92 -4.47 2.10 -4.33
N TRP A 93 -4.93 2.86 -3.34
CA TRP A 93 -4.19 3.99 -2.75
C TRP A 93 -2.79 3.62 -2.25
N TRP A 94 -2.60 2.39 -1.79
CA TRP A 94 -1.30 1.91 -1.28
C TRP A 94 -0.25 1.69 -2.38
N PHE A 95 -0.66 1.59 -3.65
CA PHE A 95 0.25 1.49 -4.79
C PHE A 95 0.60 2.85 -5.40
N CYS A 96 -0.19 3.88 -5.13
CA CYS A 96 -0.03 5.20 -5.73
C CYS A 96 1.40 5.79 -5.58
N PRO A 97 2.08 5.73 -4.42
CA PRO A 97 3.43 6.25 -4.32
C PRO A 97 4.43 5.58 -5.27
N VAL A 98 4.30 4.26 -5.44
CA VAL A 98 5.17 3.46 -6.33
C VAL A 98 4.87 3.77 -7.80
N ILE A 99 3.58 3.88 -8.15
CA ILE A 99 3.14 4.21 -9.52
C ILE A 99 3.64 5.60 -9.91
N VAL A 100 3.47 6.60 -9.04
CA VAL A 100 3.98 7.96 -9.28
C VAL A 100 5.49 7.94 -9.50
N TRP A 101 6.23 7.21 -8.68
CA TRP A 101 7.68 7.11 -8.79
C TRP A 101 8.15 6.54 -10.13
N TRP A 102 7.52 5.45 -10.61
CA TRP A 102 7.96 4.77 -11.83
C TRP A 102 7.34 5.34 -13.11
N SER A 103 6.12 5.84 -13.06
CA SER A 103 5.44 6.36 -14.25
C SER A 103 5.63 7.86 -14.46
N GLY A 104 5.95 8.61 -13.41
CA GLY A 104 5.97 10.06 -13.40
C GLY A 104 4.57 10.70 -13.44
N LYS A 105 3.49 9.90 -13.44
CA LYS A 105 2.11 10.40 -13.58
C LYS A 105 1.43 10.60 -12.24
N PRO A 106 0.60 11.65 -12.08
CA PRO A 106 -0.12 11.91 -10.83
C PRO A 106 -1.15 10.83 -10.56
N CYS A 107 -1.20 10.35 -9.32
CA CYS A 107 -2.21 9.41 -8.83
C CYS A 107 -3.25 10.15 -7.99
N ILE A 108 -4.53 9.78 -8.10
CA ILE A 108 -5.62 10.48 -7.40
C ILE A 108 -5.69 10.15 -5.90
N GLY A 109 -5.15 9.01 -5.50
CA GLY A 109 -4.99 8.60 -4.12
C GLY A 109 -3.53 8.68 -3.66
N GLY A 110 -3.28 8.47 -2.38
CA GLY A 110 -1.94 8.44 -1.83
C GLY A 110 -1.96 8.18 -0.33
N SER A 111 -0.78 8.06 0.29
CA SER A 111 -0.64 7.73 1.72
C SER A 111 -0.81 8.93 2.67
N SER A 112 -1.10 10.13 2.17
CA SER A 112 -1.26 11.34 2.98
C SER A 112 -2.72 11.63 3.30
N HIS A 113 -2.98 12.29 4.43
CA HIS A 113 -4.33 12.75 4.80
C HIS A 113 -4.95 13.72 3.78
N GLN A 114 -4.13 14.45 3.04
CA GLN A 114 -4.58 15.38 2.00
C GLN A 114 -5.18 14.66 0.79
N SER A 115 -4.85 13.38 0.59
CA SER A 115 -5.39 12.55 -0.50
C SER A 115 -6.68 11.82 -0.13
N LEU A 116 -7.24 12.02 1.06
CA LEU A 116 -8.44 11.32 1.51
C LEU A 116 -9.62 11.41 0.53
N PRO A 117 -9.97 12.58 -0.05
CA PRO A 117 -11.03 12.64 -1.07
C PRO A 117 -10.76 11.78 -2.30
N GLY A 118 -9.49 11.68 -2.71
CA GLY A 118 -9.08 10.81 -3.82
C GLY A 118 -9.17 9.33 -3.47
N ILE A 119 -8.81 8.96 -2.24
CA ILE A 119 -8.95 7.59 -1.72
C ILE A 119 -10.42 7.18 -1.71
N VAL A 120 -11.30 8.04 -1.18
CA VAL A 120 -12.75 7.79 -1.13
C VAL A 120 -13.32 7.61 -2.55
N ASP A 121 -12.96 8.49 -3.48
CA ASP A 121 -13.43 8.38 -4.88
C ASP A 121 -12.88 7.11 -5.55
N SER A 122 -11.62 6.71 -5.28
CA SER A 122 -11.08 5.42 -5.74
C SER A 122 -11.88 4.23 -5.21
N CYS A 123 -12.18 4.23 -3.90
CA CYS A 123 -12.96 3.16 -3.28
C CYS A 123 -14.36 3.06 -3.87
N ARG A 124 -15.04 4.20 -4.06
CA ARG A 124 -16.36 4.25 -4.71
C ARG A 124 -16.33 3.71 -6.13
N LEU A 125 -15.30 4.08 -6.90
CA LEU A 125 -15.13 3.56 -8.25
C LEU A 125 -14.96 2.04 -8.25
N TYR A 126 -14.09 1.51 -7.42
CA TYR A 126 -13.85 0.07 -7.38
C TYR A 126 -15.07 -0.74 -6.91
N LEU A 127 -15.88 -0.20 -6.00
CA LEU A 127 -17.11 -0.84 -5.54
C LEU A 127 -18.31 -0.60 -6.48
N SER A 128 -18.19 0.31 -7.44
CA SER A 128 -19.31 0.64 -8.33
C SER A 128 -19.76 -0.57 -9.15
N THR A 129 -21.06 -0.76 -9.20
CA THR A 129 -21.74 -1.67 -10.13
C THR A 129 -22.37 -0.91 -11.31
N ASP A 130 -22.43 0.42 -11.21
CA ASP A 130 -22.95 1.34 -12.22
C ASP A 130 -21.77 1.95 -13.02
N ASP A 131 -21.80 1.75 -14.34
CA ASP A 131 -20.78 2.19 -15.25
C ASP A 131 -20.77 3.71 -15.45
N ASP A 132 -21.93 4.35 -15.40
CA ASP A 132 -22.04 5.80 -15.59
C ASP A 132 -21.53 6.53 -14.34
N ALA A 133 -21.88 6.07 -13.15
CA ALA A 133 -21.34 6.60 -11.90
C ALA A 133 -19.81 6.43 -11.80
N ALA A 134 -19.30 5.28 -12.24
CA ALA A 134 -17.84 5.04 -12.29
C ALA A 134 -17.15 5.99 -13.28
N ARG A 135 -17.73 6.19 -14.45
CA ARG A 135 -17.20 7.10 -15.48
C ARG A 135 -17.18 8.55 -15.01
N GLU A 136 -18.23 9.00 -14.31
CA GLU A 136 -18.29 10.35 -13.75
C GLU A 136 -17.12 10.63 -12.78
N ILE A 137 -16.77 9.66 -11.92
CA ILE A 137 -15.61 9.79 -11.02
C ILE A 137 -14.32 9.96 -11.81
N LEU A 138 -14.11 9.18 -12.88
CA LEU A 138 -12.92 9.27 -13.72
C LEU A 138 -12.81 10.63 -14.41
N LEU A 139 -13.89 11.12 -14.97
CA LEU A 139 -13.93 12.43 -15.64
C LEU A 139 -13.68 13.57 -14.65
N LYS A 140 -14.37 13.57 -13.51
CA LYS A 140 -14.19 14.55 -12.43
C LYS A 140 -12.74 14.64 -11.96
N ARG A 141 -12.03 13.52 -11.91
CA ARG A 141 -10.64 13.40 -11.45
C ARG A 141 -9.60 13.46 -12.57
N GLN A 142 -10.03 13.65 -13.82
CA GLN A 142 -9.16 13.68 -15.01
C GLN A 142 -8.26 12.41 -15.08
N VAL A 143 -8.86 11.25 -14.74
CA VAL A 143 -8.18 9.97 -14.79
C VAL A 143 -8.10 9.49 -16.23
N ARG A 144 -6.91 9.10 -16.65
CA ARG A 144 -6.67 8.49 -17.97
C ARG A 144 -6.27 7.03 -17.89
N TYR A 145 -5.74 6.60 -16.74
CA TYR A 145 -5.25 5.23 -16.53
C TYR A 145 -5.84 4.63 -15.26
N VAL A 146 -6.37 3.41 -15.37
CA VAL A 146 -6.96 2.67 -14.25
C VAL A 146 -6.19 1.37 -14.05
N PHE A 147 -5.71 1.15 -12.83
CA PHE A 147 -5.02 -0.09 -12.43
C PHE A 147 -6.01 -1.01 -11.73
N ALA A 148 -6.13 -2.23 -12.22
CA ALA A 148 -6.84 -3.30 -11.55
C ALA A 148 -5.82 -4.25 -10.89
N TYR A 149 -6.18 -4.69 -9.71
CA TYR A 149 -5.43 -5.62 -8.87
C TYR A 149 -6.38 -6.64 -8.28
N GLU A 150 -5.89 -7.61 -7.54
CA GLU A 150 -6.63 -8.66 -6.85
C GLU A 150 -7.94 -8.15 -6.22
N PRO A 151 -9.11 -8.56 -6.74
CA PRO A 151 -10.39 -7.92 -6.41
C PRO A 151 -10.77 -8.10 -4.94
N GLU A 152 -10.51 -9.27 -4.36
CA GLU A 152 -10.82 -9.55 -2.96
C GLU A 152 -10.17 -8.54 -2.02
N ARG A 153 -8.90 -8.22 -2.28
CA ARG A 153 -8.15 -7.25 -1.48
C ARG A 153 -8.61 -5.81 -1.73
N VAL A 154 -8.89 -5.46 -2.98
CA VAL A 154 -9.36 -4.12 -3.35
C VAL A 154 -10.75 -3.87 -2.79
N VAL A 155 -11.67 -4.82 -2.96
CA VAL A 155 -13.05 -4.73 -2.47
C VAL A 155 -13.06 -4.65 -0.95
N SER A 156 -12.41 -5.59 -0.25
CA SER A 156 -12.38 -5.61 1.22
C SER A 156 -11.81 -4.32 1.82
N ASN A 157 -10.75 -3.78 1.24
CA ASN A 157 -10.17 -2.51 1.68
C ASN A 157 -11.12 -1.33 1.42
N SER A 158 -11.76 -1.29 0.24
CA SER A 158 -12.71 -0.24 -0.12
C SER A 158 -13.95 -0.26 0.77
N GLU A 159 -14.49 -1.43 1.08
CA GLU A 159 -15.59 -1.62 2.02
C GLU A 159 -15.23 -1.11 3.42
N GLN A 160 -14.04 -1.43 3.88
CA GLN A 160 -13.56 -0.98 5.20
C GLN A 160 -13.43 0.55 5.27
N ILE A 161 -12.96 1.20 4.19
CA ILE A 161 -12.77 2.65 4.15
C ILE A 161 -14.13 3.37 4.08
N LEU A 162 -15.08 2.86 3.28
CA LEU A 162 -16.39 3.48 3.11
C LEU A 162 -17.39 3.11 4.21
N GLY A 163 -17.14 2.02 4.95
CA GLY A 163 -18.09 1.47 5.91
C GLY A 163 -19.30 0.79 5.25
N GLU A 164 -19.21 0.44 3.98
CA GLU A 164 -20.27 -0.14 3.17
C GLU A 164 -19.85 -1.53 2.70
N LYS A 165 -20.81 -2.44 2.50
CA LYS A 165 -20.55 -3.76 1.91
C LYS A 165 -21.09 -3.82 0.49
N SER A 166 -20.30 -4.40 -0.40
CA SER A 166 -20.73 -4.67 -1.77
C SER A 166 -21.50 -5.99 -1.86
N ASN A 167 -22.43 -6.06 -2.80
CA ASN A 167 -23.18 -7.29 -3.09
C ASN A 167 -22.55 -8.10 -4.26
N GLY A 168 -21.30 -7.80 -4.63
CA GLY A 168 -20.63 -8.38 -5.79
C GLY A 168 -20.93 -7.67 -7.11
N GLY A 169 -20.30 -8.13 -8.19
CA GLY A 169 -20.42 -7.49 -9.51
C GLY A 169 -19.71 -6.13 -9.62
N THR A 170 -18.78 -5.88 -8.72
CA THR A 170 -18.06 -4.62 -8.61
C THR A 170 -17.15 -4.36 -9.83
N LEU A 171 -16.83 -3.09 -10.09
CA LEU A 171 -15.89 -2.74 -11.16
C LEU A 171 -14.53 -3.39 -10.94
N ALA A 172 -14.05 -3.48 -9.69
CA ALA A 172 -12.80 -4.17 -9.37
C ALA A 172 -12.79 -5.63 -9.85
N GLU A 173 -13.88 -6.37 -9.60
CA GLU A 173 -14.03 -7.75 -10.05
C GLU A 173 -14.08 -7.85 -11.58
N ARG A 174 -14.87 -6.99 -12.23
CA ARG A 174 -15.02 -6.97 -13.70
C ARG A 174 -13.70 -6.66 -14.40
N LEU A 175 -12.97 -5.66 -13.93
CA LEU A 175 -11.67 -5.31 -14.47
C LEU A 175 -10.66 -6.47 -14.34
N TYR A 176 -10.64 -7.13 -13.20
CA TYR A 176 -9.74 -8.25 -12.98
C TYR A 176 -10.10 -9.48 -13.82
N LYS A 177 -11.38 -9.68 -14.12
CA LYS A 177 -11.90 -10.76 -14.99
C LYS A 177 -11.82 -10.44 -16.49
N ASN A 178 -11.18 -9.35 -16.90
CA ASN A 178 -11.12 -8.86 -18.28
C ASN A 178 -12.51 -8.60 -18.90
N SER A 179 -13.43 -8.10 -18.10
CA SER A 179 -14.77 -7.66 -18.54
C SER A 179 -14.94 -6.15 -18.25
N PRO A 180 -14.09 -5.28 -18.81
CA PRO A 180 -14.18 -3.85 -18.57
C PRO A 180 -15.44 -3.27 -19.24
N PRO A 181 -15.94 -2.14 -18.75
CA PRO A 181 -16.89 -1.33 -19.48
C PRO A 181 -16.34 -0.88 -20.85
N PRO A 182 -17.21 -0.57 -21.83
CA PRO A 182 -16.77 -0.23 -23.19
C PRO A 182 -15.85 1.00 -23.31
N TRP A 183 -15.90 1.88 -22.31
CA TRP A 183 -15.08 3.08 -22.23
C TRP A 183 -13.71 2.84 -21.55
N LEU A 184 -13.37 1.58 -21.20
CA LEU A 184 -12.04 1.19 -20.71
C LEU A 184 -11.38 0.22 -21.70
N GLU A 185 -10.32 0.67 -22.30
CA GLU A 185 -9.51 -0.12 -23.23
C GLU A 185 -8.35 -0.79 -22.50
N PRO A 186 -8.16 -2.13 -22.64
CA PRO A 186 -7.02 -2.81 -22.05
C PRO A 186 -5.71 -2.32 -22.67
N LEU A 187 -4.72 -1.99 -21.84
CA LEU A 187 -3.47 -1.42 -22.28
C LEU A 187 -2.27 -2.31 -21.92
N PHE A 188 -2.28 -2.88 -20.73
CA PHE A 188 -1.21 -3.74 -20.24
C PHE A 188 -1.77 -4.77 -19.28
N GLN A 189 -1.17 -5.97 -19.28
CA GLN A 189 -1.49 -7.04 -18.33
C GLN A 189 -0.25 -7.83 -18.00
N ASN A 190 -0.09 -8.15 -16.72
CA ASN A 190 0.83 -9.17 -16.23
C ASN A 190 0.13 -10.10 -15.22
N ARG A 191 0.91 -10.87 -14.45
CA ARG A 191 0.37 -11.83 -13.49
C ARG A 191 -0.58 -11.22 -12.46
N PHE A 192 -0.28 -10.02 -11.96
CA PHE A 192 -1.00 -9.40 -10.83
C PHE A 192 -1.81 -8.18 -11.23
N PHE A 193 -1.37 -7.43 -12.24
CA PHE A 193 -1.95 -6.15 -12.60
C PHE A 193 -2.54 -6.16 -14.01
N ARG A 194 -3.62 -5.40 -14.16
CA ARG A 194 -4.17 -4.99 -15.44
C ARG A 194 -4.28 -3.48 -15.47
N VAL A 195 -3.90 -2.89 -16.57
CA VAL A 195 -3.95 -1.45 -16.76
C VAL A 195 -4.87 -1.16 -17.92
N TYR A 196 -5.78 -0.23 -17.71
CA TYR A 196 -6.74 0.20 -18.71
C TYR A 196 -6.54 1.67 -19.01
N ARG A 197 -6.82 2.06 -20.24
CA ARG A 197 -6.91 3.44 -20.67
C ARG A 197 -8.39 3.83 -20.73
N VAL A 198 -8.73 5.01 -20.22
CA VAL A 198 -10.05 5.61 -20.43
C VAL A 198 -10.13 6.07 -21.86
N ALA A 199 -11.12 5.59 -22.61
CA ALA A 199 -11.40 6.05 -23.97
C ALA A 199 -11.92 7.49 -23.93
N ASP A 200 -11.46 8.30 -24.90
CA ASP A 200 -11.85 9.70 -25.04
C ASP A 200 -13.33 9.87 -25.33
#